data_500f42490a6829493b5c033d9aba3259
#
_entry.id   500f42490a6829493b5c033d9aba3259
#
_cell.length_a   1.000
_cell.length_b   1.000
_cell.length_c   1.000
_cell.angle_alpha   90.00
_cell.angle_beta   90.00
_cell.angle_gamma   90.00
#
_symmetry.space_group_name_H-M   'P 1'
#
loop_
_entity.id
_entity.type
_entity.pdbx_description
1 polymer ?
#
loop_
_entity_poly.entity_id
_entity_poly.type
_entity_poly.pdbx_seq_one_letter_code
_entity_poly.pdbx_strand_id
1 'polypeptide(L)'
;TFTRTGERNRVTGEETFGAWTPATKELAEEATPVVTGFVADKANVAAKTVTPDDKDSEEVVQYKELGSYVPNVPDGLPKVPKLPYPNDPTDPTKPGTDLPLIPHVPGTTPVGPDGTTPLTPKDPNDPSKGYNPPPIPNDPTQDTPISYVKDGQKAIITFVDQDDNNKELGKVVESGKSGEPIGTTNYAARLKELTDKGYEVVNDEFAGPKNFDNDNKTDQQFVVTLRQGKEPVTDPAKLNSKVTRTIKYEYADG
;
A
#
# COMPACT_ATOMS: atom_id res chain seq x y z
N THR A 1 -38.03 46.19 -2.78
CA THR A 1 -39.18 46.93 -2.24
C THR A 1 -40.10 47.32 -3.37
N PHE A 2 -41.39 47.22 -3.16
CA PHE A 2 -42.45 47.72 -3.99
C PHE A 2 -43.11 48.87 -3.27
N THR A 3 -43.50 49.92 -3.97
CA THR A 3 -44.16 51.09 -3.39
C THR A 3 -45.41 51.45 -4.19
N ARG A 4 -46.41 52.02 -3.55
CA ARG A 4 -47.59 52.60 -4.21
C ARG A 4 -48.05 53.86 -3.45
N THR A 5 -48.73 54.70 -4.13
CA THR A 5 -49.42 55.84 -3.52
C THR A 5 -50.77 55.38 -2.94
N GLY A 6 -51.23 56.04 -1.91
CA GLY A 6 -52.56 55.79 -1.35
C GLY A 6 -53.16 57.09 -0.88
N GLU A 7 -54.44 57.21 -1.05
CA GLU A 7 -55.27 58.37 -0.56
C GLU A 7 -56.40 57.86 0.31
N ARG A 8 -56.73 58.60 1.40
CA ARG A 8 -57.84 58.28 2.28
C ARG A 8 -58.83 59.41 2.24
N ASN A 9 -60.09 59.08 1.92
CA ASN A 9 -61.21 60.02 2.03
C ASN A 9 -61.44 60.36 3.48
N ARG A 10 -61.31 61.66 3.83
CA ARG A 10 -61.39 62.08 5.22
C ARG A 10 -62.81 62.04 5.79
N VAL A 11 -63.84 61.95 4.92
CA VAL A 11 -65.25 61.92 5.30
C VAL A 11 -65.76 60.52 5.49
N THR A 12 -65.44 59.63 4.49
CA THR A 12 -65.94 58.26 4.47
C THR A 12 -64.95 57.26 5.11
N GLY A 13 -63.66 57.63 5.22
CA GLY A 13 -62.61 56.76 5.71
C GLY A 13 -62.12 55.78 4.67
N GLU A 14 -62.67 55.79 3.44
CA GLU A 14 -62.32 54.88 2.36
C GLU A 14 -60.91 55.17 1.84
N GLU A 15 -60.12 54.09 1.62
CA GLU A 15 -58.75 54.17 1.10
C GLU A 15 -58.70 53.67 -0.38
N THR A 16 -58.05 54.46 -1.20
CA THR A 16 -57.73 54.08 -2.62
C THR A 16 -56.27 54.06 -2.82
N PHE A 17 -55.81 53.08 -3.61
CA PHE A 17 -54.39 52.86 -3.83
C PHE A 17 -54.07 52.90 -5.36
N GLY A 18 -52.96 53.54 -5.66
CA GLY A 18 -52.40 53.52 -7.01
C GLY A 18 -51.76 52.20 -7.36
N ALA A 19 -51.25 52.08 -8.58
CA ALA A 19 -50.51 50.93 -9.03
C ALA A 19 -49.16 50.79 -8.30
N TRP A 20 -48.73 49.58 -8.13
CA TRP A 20 -47.40 49.28 -7.56
C TRP A 20 -46.28 49.71 -8.54
N THR A 21 -45.19 50.25 -7.96
CA THR A 21 -43.98 50.66 -8.67
C THR A 21 -42.74 50.03 -8.00
N PRO A 22 -41.97 49.22 -8.72
CA PRO A 22 -42.28 48.62 -10.04
C PRO A 22 -43.45 47.63 -9.93
N ALA A 23 -44.07 47.24 -11.06
CA ALA A 23 -45.11 46.21 -11.07
C ALA A 23 -44.52 44.80 -10.80
N THR A 24 -43.31 44.56 -11.27
CA THR A 24 -42.56 43.33 -11.01
C THR A 24 -41.09 43.66 -10.70
N LYS A 25 -40.42 42.77 -9.99
CA LYS A 25 -38.96 42.85 -9.71
C LYS A 25 -38.33 41.50 -9.94
N GLU A 26 -37.20 41.49 -10.61
CA GLU A 26 -36.36 40.30 -10.73
C GLU A 26 -35.43 40.20 -9.51
N LEU A 27 -35.44 39.04 -8.88
CA LEU A 27 -34.40 38.57 -7.96
C LEU A 27 -33.39 37.83 -8.85
N ALA A 28 -32.17 38.33 -8.88
CA ALA A 28 -31.12 37.75 -9.73
C ALA A 28 -30.78 36.31 -9.31
N GLU A 29 -30.22 35.56 -10.24
CA GLU A 29 -29.58 34.28 -9.95
C GLU A 29 -28.43 34.48 -8.94
N GLU A 30 -28.32 33.59 -7.97
CA GLU A 30 -27.28 33.60 -6.96
C GLU A 30 -26.47 32.28 -7.05
N ALA A 31 -25.17 32.38 -7.29
CA ALA A 31 -24.31 31.23 -7.36
C ALA A 31 -24.08 30.57 -5.99
N THR A 32 -24.15 29.24 -5.93
CA THR A 32 -23.83 28.48 -4.72
C THR A 32 -22.31 28.47 -4.51
N PRO A 33 -21.81 28.91 -3.33
CA PRO A 33 -20.37 28.89 -3.06
C PRO A 33 -19.85 27.46 -2.93
N VAL A 34 -18.59 27.22 -3.36
CA VAL A 34 -17.86 25.97 -3.10
C VAL A 34 -17.45 25.95 -1.62
N VAL A 35 -17.83 24.89 -0.90
CA VAL A 35 -17.44 24.67 0.50
C VAL A 35 -16.50 23.47 0.53
N THR A 36 -15.28 23.66 1.04
CA THR A 36 -14.25 22.60 1.10
C THR A 36 -14.74 21.39 1.87
N GLY A 37 -14.63 20.22 1.25
CA GLY A 37 -15.05 18.94 1.82
C GLY A 37 -16.54 18.65 1.69
N PHE A 38 -17.31 19.49 0.98
CA PHE A 38 -18.75 19.32 0.80
C PHE A 38 -19.17 19.50 -0.66
N VAL A 39 -20.25 18.84 -1.06
CA VAL A 39 -20.95 19.05 -2.32
C VAL A 39 -22.34 19.58 -2.05
N ALA A 40 -22.75 20.55 -2.87
CA ALA A 40 -24.09 21.14 -2.81
C ALA A 40 -25.08 20.33 -3.68
N ASP A 41 -26.35 20.42 -3.35
CA ASP A 41 -27.44 19.81 -4.14
C ASP A 41 -27.77 20.60 -5.42
N LYS A 42 -27.37 21.87 -5.50
CA LYS A 42 -27.56 22.72 -6.69
C LYS A 42 -26.43 23.76 -6.84
N ALA A 43 -26.08 24.06 -8.09
CA ALA A 43 -24.98 24.96 -8.43
C ALA A 43 -25.35 26.44 -8.25
N ASN A 44 -26.62 26.76 -8.30
CA ASN A 44 -27.15 28.11 -8.15
C ASN A 44 -28.60 28.10 -7.64
N VAL A 45 -29.05 29.21 -7.16
CA VAL A 45 -30.47 29.50 -6.96
C VAL A 45 -30.93 30.36 -8.16
N ALA A 46 -31.87 29.82 -8.92
CA ALA A 46 -32.34 30.45 -10.16
C ALA A 46 -32.95 31.84 -9.93
N ALA A 47 -32.79 32.71 -10.92
CA ALA A 47 -33.50 34.00 -10.93
C ALA A 47 -35.01 33.81 -10.84
N LYS A 48 -35.69 34.70 -10.11
CA LYS A 48 -37.14 34.68 -9.90
C LYS A 48 -37.74 36.05 -10.05
N THR A 49 -38.76 36.19 -10.91
CA THR A 49 -39.54 37.40 -10.98
C THR A 49 -40.62 37.36 -9.90
N VAL A 50 -40.70 38.41 -9.12
CA VAL A 50 -41.67 38.57 -8.02
C VAL A 50 -42.56 39.78 -8.22
N THR A 51 -43.79 39.73 -7.68
CA THR A 51 -44.80 40.76 -7.66
C THR A 51 -45.05 41.19 -6.22
N PRO A 52 -45.77 42.32 -5.98
CA PRO A 52 -46.16 42.75 -4.65
C PRO A 52 -47.10 41.78 -3.90
N ASP A 53 -47.77 40.89 -4.62
CA ASP A 53 -48.71 39.91 -4.09
C ASP A 53 -48.05 38.56 -3.72
N ASP A 54 -46.78 38.37 -4.09
CA ASP A 54 -46.01 37.17 -3.73
C ASP A 54 -45.70 37.18 -2.23
N LYS A 55 -45.74 35.98 -1.65
CA LYS A 55 -45.33 35.76 -0.27
C LYS A 55 -43.81 35.64 -0.19
N ASP A 56 -43.26 35.95 1.00
CA ASP A 56 -41.85 35.64 1.30
C ASP A 56 -41.56 34.16 1.05
N SER A 57 -40.44 33.89 0.41
CA SER A 57 -39.98 32.55 0.13
C SER A 57 -38.53 32.36 0.60
N GLU A 58 -38.23 31.17 1.09
CA GLU A 58 -36.91 30.74 1.49
C GLU A 58 -36.41 29.64 0.49
N GLU A 59 -35.23 29.81 0.00
CA GLU A 59 -34.55 28.79 -0.82
C GLU A 59 -33.37 28.23 -0.04
N VAL A 60 -33.37 26.91 0.13
CA VAL A 60 -32.30 26.19 0.85
C VAL A 60 -31.39 25.51 -0.12
N VAL A 61 -30.10 25.67 0.05
CA VAL A 61 -29.06 24.89 -0.59
C VAL A 61 -28.51 23.92 0.45
N GLN A 62 -28.57 22.61 0.16
CA GLN A 62 -28.09 21.58 1.08
C GLN A 62 -26.69 21.13 0.68
N TYR A 63 -25.81 21.05 1.67
CA TYR A 63 -24.47 20.50 1.51
C TYR A 63 -24.37 19.13 2.17
N LYS A 64 -23.69 18.20 1.49
CA LYS A 64 -23.32 16.88 2.01
C LYS A 64 -21.81 16.75 2.01
N GLU A 65 -21.27 16.10 3.04
CA GLU A 65 -19.84 15.84 3.13
C GLU A 65 -19.37 14.96 1.96
N LEU A 66 -18.25 15.32 1.35
CA LEU A 66 -17.55 14.47 0.37
C LEU A 66 -16.96 13.26 1.08
N GLY A 67 -17.00 12.11 0.40
CA GLY A 67 -16.30 10.91 0.83
C GLY A 67 -14.78 11.03 0.70
N SER A 68 -14.11 9.91 0.96
CA SER A 68 -12.65 9.81 0.99
C SER A 68 -12.20 8.45 0.45
N TYR A 69 -10.97 8.35 -0.02
CA TYR A 69 -10.29 7.06 -0.07
C TYR A 69 -9.94 6.63 1.36
N VAL A 70 -10.31 5.41 1.72
CA VAL A 70 -10.12 4.87 3.07
C VAL A 70 -9.11 3.74 3.03
N PRO A 71 -7.82 4.02 3.31
CA PRO A 71 -6.77 3.02 3.34
C PRO A 71 -6.96 2.02 4.47
N ASN A 72 -6.96 0.73 4.12
CA ASN A 72 -6.97 -0.39 5.07
C ASN A 72 -5.63 -1.12 4.99
N VAL A 73 -4.70 -0.73 5.87
CA VAL A 73 -3.33 -1.25 5.93
C VAL A 73 -3.28 -2.37 6.97
N PRO A 74 -2.66 -3.54 6.66
CA PRO A 74 -2.46 -4.63 7.61
C PRO A 74 -1.78 -4.17 8.91
N ASP A 75 -2.11 -4.83 10.02
CA ASP A 75 -1.51 -4.52 11.32
C ASP A 75 0.01 -4.70 11.30
N GLY A 76 0.69 -3.86 12.07
CA GLY A 76 2.15 -3.83 12.16
C GLY A 76 2.84 -3.00 11.07
N LEU A 77 2.11 -2.49 10.08
CA LEU A 77 2.63 -1.61 9.03
C LEU A 77 2.24 -0.14 9.28
N PRO A 78 2.96 0.82 8.65
CA PRO A 78 2.65 2.24 8.78
C PRO A 78 1.22 2.55 8.37
N LYS A 79 0.46 3.22 9.24
CA LYS A 79 -0.92 3.65 8.95
C LYS A 79 -0.93 4.75 7.90
N VAL A 80 -1.89 4.68 6.98
CA VAL A 80 -2.18 5.72 6.00
C VAL A 80 -3.50 6.40 6.40
N PRO A 81 -3.55 7.73 6.53
CA PRO A 81 -4.78 8.44 6.86
C PRO A 81 -5.79 8.38 5.70
N LYS A 82 -7.04 8.70 5.99
CA LYS A 82 -8.06 8.94 4.97
C LYS A 82 -7.60 10.07 4.04
N LEU A 83 -7.89 9.94 2.76
CA LEU A 83 -7.56 10.90 1.71
C LEU A 83 -8.87 11.48 1.18
N PRO A 84 -9.28 12.70 1.61
CA PRO A 84 -10.52 13.32 1.18
C PRO A 84 -10.57 13.51 -0.34
N TYR A 85 -11.75 13.38 -0.93
CA TYR A 85 -11.95 13.79 -2.30
C TYR A 85 -11.84 15.31 -2.43
N PRO A 86 -11.18 15.83 -3.46
CA PRO A 86 -11.10 17.26 -3.70
C PRO A 86 -12.46 17.82 -4.15
N ASN A 87 -12.69 19.10 -3.91
CA ASN A 87 -13.79 19.83 -4.55
C ASN A 87 -13.44 20.23 -5.98
N ASP A 88 -14.43 20.29 -6.86
CA ASP A 88 -14.31 21.06 -8.08
C ASP A 88 -14.29 22.57 -7.70
N PRO A 89 -13.27 23.34 -8.18
CA PRO A 89 -13.17 24.76 -7.78
C PRO A 89 -14.24 25.66 -8.40
N THR A 90 -14.95 25.17 -9.41
CA THR A 90 -15.93 25.95 -10.19
C THR A 90 -17.37 25.44 -10.11
N ASP A 91 -17.55 24.17 -9.73
CA ASP A 91 -18.86 23.53 -9.63
C ASP A 91 -19.05 22.95 -8.20
N PRO A 92 -19.84 23.61 -7.34
CA PRO A 92 -20.05 23.15 -5.95
C PRO A 92 -20.79 21.81 -5.87
N THR A 93 -21.38 21.31 -6.97
CA THR A 93 -22.15 20.06 -7.00
C THR A 93 -21.30 18.83 -7.35
N LYS A 94 -20.01 19.02 -7.61
CA LYS A 94 -19.11 17.93 -8.07
C LYS A 94 -17.83 17.83 -7.26
N PRO A 95 -17.26 16.63 -7.16
CA PRO A 95 -15.88 16.46 -6.71
C PRO A 95 -14.92 16.97 -7.80
N GLY A 96 -13.73 17.34 -7.40
CA GLY A 96 -12.64 17.71 -8.31
C GLY A 96 -11.98 16.50 -8.98
N THR A 97 -11.20 16.78 -10.00
CA THR A 97 -10.49 15.77 -10.83
C THR A 97 -9.02 15.59 -10.45
N ASP A 98 -8.45 16.49 -9.66
CA ASP A 98 -7.07 16.39 -9.18
C ASP A 98 -7.01 15.50 -7.94
N LEU A 99 -7.10 14.19 -8.18
CA LEU A 99 -7.22 13.19 -7.11
C LEU A 99 -5.87 12.97 -6.39
N PRO A 100 -5.89 12.79 -5.06
CA PRO A 100 -4.70 12.46 -4.30
C PRO A 100 -4.18 11.08 -4.67
N LEU A 101 -2.86 10.93 -4.82
CA LEU A 101 -2.24 9.62 -5.01
C LEU A 101 -2.41 8.76 -3.76
N ILE A 102 -2.64 7.46 -3.97
CA ILE A 102 -2.66 6.48 -2.89
C ILE A 102 -1.20 6.22 -2.46
N PRO A 103 -0.85 6.45 -1.18
CA PRO A 103 0.53 6.29 -0.72
C PRO A 103 1.04 4.85 -0.85
N HIS A 104 2.34 4.71 -1.09
CA HIS A 104 3.03 3.43 -1.03
C HIS A 104 3.28 3.02 0.42
N VAL A 105 3.00 1.76 0.74
CA VAL A 105 3.40 1.11 2.00
C VAL A 105 4.34 -0.03 1.67
N PRO A 106 5.62 0.01 2.09
CA PRO A 106 6.62 -1.01 1.75
C PRO A 106 6.17 -2.44 2.05
N GLY A 107 6.42 -3.35 1.11
CA GLY A 107 6.01 -4.76 1.23
C GLY A 107 4.53 -5.01 0.96
N THR A 108 3.82 -4.03 0.42
CA THR A 108 2.41 -4.19 0.06
C THR A 108 2.09 -3.55 -1.29
N THR A 109 1.05 -4.06 -1.92
CA THR A 109 0.45 -3.47 -3.11
C THR A 109 -0.98 -3.04 -2.78
N PRO A 110 -1.35 -1.76 -2.99
CA PRO A 110 -2.72 -1.31 -2.81
C PRO A 110 -3.61 -1.86 -3.92
N VAL A 111 -4.81 -2.30 -3.56
CA VAL A 111 -5.84 -2.80 -4.48
C VAL A 111 -7.09 -1.94 -4.40
N GLY A 112 -7.84 -1.93 -5.48
CA GLY A 112 -9.08 -1.17 -5.61
C GLY A 112 -10.21 -1.64 -4.69
N PRO A 113 -11.40 -1.02 -4.80
CA PRO A 113 -12.54 -1.31 -3.93
C PRO A 113 -13.10 -2.72 -4.10
N ASP A 114 -12.75 -3.44 -5.18
CA ASP A 114 -13.05 -4.86 -5.38
C ASP A 114 -12.20 -5.80 -4.50
N GLY A 115 -11.19 -5.26 -3.80
CA GLY A 115 -10.29 -5.98 -2.92
C GLY A 115 -9.25 -6.86 -3.63
N THR A 116 -9.19 -6.84 -4.96
CA THR A 116 -8.38 -7.78 -5.75
C THR A 116 -7.55 -7.12 -6.87
N THR A 117 -8.08 -6.10 -7.53
CA THR A 117 -7.41 -5.44 -8.65
C THR A 117 -6.32 -4.49 -8.15
N PRO A 118 -5.03 -4.76 -8.45
CA PRO A 118 -3.94 -3.87 -8.06
C PRO A 118 -4.08 -2.48 -8.70
N LEU A 119 -3.81 -1.44 -7.91
CA LEU A 119 -3.73 -0.09 -8.43
C LEU A 119 -2.45 0.09 -9.26
N THR A 120 -2.52 0.92 -10.28
CA THR A 120 -1.37 1.21 -11.15
C THR A 120 -0.44 2.22 -10.46
N PRO A 121 0.87 1.94 -10.32
CA PRO A 121 1.82 2.91 -9.82
C PRO A 121 1.81 4.18 -10.68
N LYS A 122 2.00 5.34 -10.05
CA LYS A 122 2.19 6.62 -10.75
C LYS A 122 3.41 6.58 -11.67
N ASP A 123 4.48 5.95 -11.20
CA ASP A 123 5.69 5.66 -11.95
C ASP A 123 5.92 4.14 -11.92
N PRO A 124 5.82 3.42 -13.06
CA PRO A 124 6.02 1.97 -13.09
C PRO A 124 7.39 1.49 -12.59
N ASN A 125 8.41 2.36 -12.67
CA ASN A 125 9.77 2.05 -12.23
C ASN A 125 10.01 2.40 -10.76
N ASP A 126 9.13 3.21 -10.17
CA ASP A 126 9.26 3.69 -8.80
C ASP A 126 7.90 3.77 -8.09
N PRO A 127 7.38 2.65 -7.56
CA PRO A 127 6.12 2.63 -6.84
C PRO A 127 6.11 3.49 -5.56
N SER A 128 7.29 3.87 -5.03
CA SER A 128 7.38 4.73 -3.85
C SER A 128 6.75 6.11 -4.05
N LYS A 129 6.58 6.53 -5.32
CA LYS A 129 5.88 7.78 -5.69
C LYS A 129 4.36 7.70 -5.53
N GLY A 130 3.82 6.54 -5.15
CA GLY A 130 2.40 6.31 -4.95
C GLY A 130 1.70 5.73 -6.18
N TYR A 131 0.40 5.53 -6.04
CA TYR A 131 -0.45 4.85 -7.03
C TYR A 131 -1.59 5.75 -7.48
N ASN A 132 -2.01 5.59 -8.73
CA ASN A 132 -3.18 6.27 -9.24
C ASN A 132 -4.43 5.76 -8.51
N PRO A 133 -5.27 6.67 -7.97
CA PRO A 133 -6.48 6.27 -7.26
C PRO A 133 -7.53 5.70 -8.25
N PRO A 134 -8.44 4.85 -7.79
CA PRO A 134 -9.62 4.49 -8.57
C PRO A 134 -10.55 5.71 -8.73
N PRO A 135 -11.47 5.69 -9.70
CA PRO A 135 -12.44 6.77 -9.87
C PRO A 135 -13.31 6.94 -8.62
N ILE A 136 -13.70 8.18 -8.34
CA ILE A 136 -14.70 8.49 -7.31
C ILE A 136 -16.02 7.84 -7.70
N PRO A 137 -16.79 7.26 -6.74
CA PRO A 137 -18.11 6.72 -6.99
C PRO A 137 -19.07 7.74 -7.60
N ASN A 138 -20.12 7.28 -8.28
CA ASN A 138 -21.17 8.15 -8.83
C ASN A 138 -21.83 9.02 -7.76
N ASP A 139 -21.99 8.49 -6.54
CA ASP A 139 -22.33 9.28 -5.37
C ASP A 139 -21.01 9.68 -4.65
N PRO A 140 -20.57 10.93 -4.79
CA PRO A 140 -19.28 11.37 -4.24
C PRO A 140 -19.29 11.52 -2.72
N THR A 141 -20.42 11.28 -2.05
CA THR A 141 -20.51 11.24 -0.58
C THR A 141 -20.12 9.89 0.00
N GLN A 142 -19.93 8.87 -0.85
CA GLN A 142 -19.53 7.53 -0.42
C GLN A 142 -18.01 7.38 -0.38
N ASP A 143 -17.52 6.77 0.70
CA ASP A 143 -16.10 6.41 0.83
C ASP A 143 -15.71 5.29 -0.15
N THR A 144 -14.47 5.33 -0.63
CA THR A 144 -13.85 4.27 -1.45
C THR A 144 -12.81 3.52 -0.62
N PRO A 145 -13.01 2.25 -0.28
CA PRO A 145 -12.02 1.48 0.44
C PRO A 145 -10.81 1.14 -0.46
N ILE A 146 -9.61 1.24 0.09
CA ILE A 146 -8.34 0.83 -0.53
C ILE A 146 -7.69 -0.18 0.40
N SER A 147 -7.60 -1.43 0.00
CA SER A 147 -6.92 -2.46 0.78
C SER A 147 -5.46 -2.60 0.36
N TYR A 148 -4.57 -2.84 1.33
CA TYR A 148 -3.15 -3.12 1.07
C TYR A 148 -2.89 -4.60 1.27
N VAL A 149 -2.47 -5.27 0.19
CA VAL A 149 -2.18 -6.72 0.19
C VAL A 149 -0.68 -6.92 0.30
N LYS A 150 -0.24 -7.76 1.25
CA LYS A 150 1.19 -8.10 1.41
C LYS A 150 1.72 -8.75 0.14
N ASP A 151 2.89 -8.29 -0.33
CA ASP A 151 3.55 -8.80 -1.52
C ASP A 151 4.09 -10.22 -1.33
N GLY A 152 4.13 -10.99 -2.42
CA GLY A 152 4.81 -12.28 -2.45
C GLY A 152 6.32 -12.11 -2.38
N GLN A 153 7.00 -12.94 -1.58
CA GLN A 153 8.43 -12.91 -1.35
C GLN A 153 9.05 -14.29 -1.53
N LYS A 154 10.35 -14.32 -1.82
CA LYS A 154 11.16 -15.53 -1.86
C LYS A 154 12.45 -15.36 -1.08
N ALA A 155 12.89 -16.45 -0.44
CA ALA A 155 14.19 -16.58 0.19
C ALA A 155 14.91 -17.80 -0.39
N ILE A 156 16.17 -17.64 -0.79
CA ILE A 156 17.01 -18.69 -1.34
C ILE A 156 18.14 -18.95 -0.35
N ILE A 157 18.22 -20.19 0.16
CA ILE A 157 19.23 -20.64 1.10
C ILE A 157 20.16 -21.57 0.34
N THR A 158 21.40 -21.15 0.09
CA THR A 158 22.39 -21.90 -0.68
C THR A 158 23.41 -22.52 0.27
N PHE A 159 23.63 -23.84 0.17
CA PHE A 159 24.63 -24.58 0.92
C PHE A 159 25.89 -24.73 0.06
N VAL A 160 27.06 -24.37 0.60
CA VAL A 160 28.32 -24.41 -0.12
C VAL A 160 29.42 -25.17 0.65
N ASP A 161 30.32 -25.87 -0.07
CA ASP A 161 31.50 -26.51 0.46
C ASP A 161 32.74 -25.61 0.31
N GLN A 162 33.23 -25.05 1.41
CA GLN A 162 34.39 -24.16 1.40
C GLN A 162 35.68 -24.87 1.01
N ASP A 163 35.79 -26.20 1.24
CA ASP A 163 36.97 -26.99 0.90
C ASP A 163 37.02 -27.35 -0.58
N ASP A 164 35.91 -27.16 -1.33
CA ASP A 164 35.79 -27.33 -2.77
C ASP A 164 35.39 -26.01 -3.46
N ASN A 165 36.16 -24.95 -3.23
CA ASN A 165 35.95 -23.61 -3.84
C ASN A 165 34.51 -23.05 -3.72
N ASN A 166 33.87 -23.24 -2.59
CA ASN A 166 32.46 -22.87 -2.35
C ASN A 166 31.49 -23.51 -3.36
N LYS A 167 31.77 -24.71 -3.76
CA LYS A 167 30.90 -25.49 -4.63
C LYS A 167 29.52 -25.64 -3.99
N GLU A 168 28.50 -25.39 -4.79
CA GLU A 168 27.11 -25.54 -4.34
C GLU A 168 26.78 -27.00 -4.03
N LEU A 169 26.32 -27.24 -2.81
CA LEU A 169 25.84 -28.55 -2.34
C LEU A 169 24.30 -28.66 -2.52
N GLY A 170 23.64 -27.56 -2.77
CA GLY A 170 22.20 -27.50 -3.03
C GLY A 170 21.58 -26.21 -2.55
N LYS A 171 20.30 -26.04 -2.88
CA LYS A 171 19.48 -24.87 -2.50
C LYS A 171 18.17 -25.30 -1.89
N VAL A 172 17.67 -24.45 -0.98
CA VAL A 172 16.30 -24.46 -0.49
C VAL A 172 15.67 -23.12 -0.88
N VAL A 173 14.47 -23.15 -1.44
CA VAL A 173 13.70 -21.96 -1.79
C VAL A 173 12.42 -21.97 -0.95
N GLU A 174 12.24 -20.90 -0.17
CA GLU A 174 11.03 -20.66 0.61
C GLU A 174 10.27 -19.49 0.01
N SER A 175 8.94 -19.58 0.05
CA SER A 175 8.05 -18.53 -0.46
C SER A 175 7.03 -18.17 0.63
N GLY A 176 6.66 -16.89 0.71
CA GLY A 176 5.70 -16.37 1.67
C GLY A 176 5.29 -14.95 1.35
N LYS A 177 4.88 -14.21 2.36
CA LYS A 177 4.47 -12.82 2.25
C LYS A 177 5.41 -11.91 3.04
N SER A 178 5.55 -10.67 2.59
CA SER A 178 6.35 -9.64 3.27
C SER A 178 6.09 -9.61 4.78
N GLY A 179 7.17 -9.62 5.55
CA GLY A 179 7.13 -9.57 7.03
C GLY A 179 6.72 -10.88 7.71
N GLU A 180 6.35 -11.93 6.98
CA GLU A 180 6.03 -13.25 7.56
C GLU A 180 7.30 -14.04 7.85
N PRO A 181 7.27 -14.97 8.84
CA PRO A 181 8.40 -15.84 9.11
C PRO A 181 8.75 -16.72 7.90
N ILE A 182 10.04 -16.85 7.60
CA ILE A 182 10.54 -17.80 6.60
C ILE A 182 10.48 -19.20 7.20
N GLY A 183 9.93 -20.17 6.44
CA GLY A 183 9.88 -21.58 6.85
C GLY A 183 11.26 -22.18 7.08
N THR A 184 11.41 -23.01 8.12
CA THR A 184 12.71 -23.64 8.47
C THR A 184 12.73 -25.15 8.22
N THR A 185 11.62 -25.77 7.87
CA THR A 185 11.52 -27.24 7.76
C THR A 185 12.41 -27.79 6.65
N ASN A 186 12.37 -27.23 5.46
CA ASN A 186 13.18 -27.68 4.31
C ASN A 186 14.66 -27.38 4.52
N TYR A 187 14.97 -26.22 5.10
CA TYR A 187 16.34 -25.87 5.50
C TYR A 187 16.89 -26.87 6.50
N ALA A 188 16.17 -27.17 7.58
CA ALA A 188 16.62 -28.10 8.63
C ALA A 188 16.83 -29.52 8.07
N ALA A 189 15.91 -29.98 7.19
CA ALA A 189 16.04 -31.29 6.55
C ALA A 189 17.30 -31.36 5.66
N ARG A 190 17.57 -30.30 4.87
CA ARG A 190 18.76 -30.24 4.01
C ARG A 190 20.05 -30.14 4.83
N LEU A 191 20.08 -29.34 5.86
CA LEU A 191 21.24 -29.22 6.75
C LEU A 191 21.55 -30.57 7.41
N LYS A 192 20.51 -31.25 7.92
CA LYS A 192 20.68 -32.57 8.51
C LYS A 192 21.22 -33.59 7.52
N GLU A 193 20.73 -33.62 6.29
CA GLU A 193 21.24 -34.52 5.22
C GLU A 193 22.73 -34.30 4.99
N LEU A 194 23.19 -33.04 4.95
CA LEU A 194 24.61 -32.73 4.74
C LEU A 194 25.48 -33.07 5.94
N THR A 195 25.02 -32.80 7.16
CA THR A 195 25.74 -33.15 8.39
C THR A 195 25.81 -34.67 8.59
N ASP A 196 24.75 -35.43 8.22
CA ASP A 196 24.76 -36.90 8.24
C ASP A 196 25.79 -37.48 7.21
N LYS A 197 26.12 -36.73 6.15
CA LYS A 197 27.17 -37.06 5.19
C LYS A 197 28.59 -36.72 5.65
N GLY A 198 28.72 -36.12 6.83
CA GLY A 198 29.99 -35.75 7.44
C GLY A 198 30.42 -34.30 7.20
N TYR A 199 29.54 -33.43 6.67
CA TYR A 199 29.85 -32.02 6.61
C TYR A 199 29.69 -31.37 7.99
N GLU A 200 30.49 -30.34 8.26
CA GLU A 200 30.44 -29.52 9.46
C GLU A 200 30.08 -28.07 9.08
N VAL A 201 29.19 -27.42 9.85
CA VAL A 201 28.81 -26.03 9.64
C VAL A 201 29.94 -25.09 10.05
N VAL A 202 30.35 -24.20 9.16
CA VAL A 202 31.34 -23.16 9.40
C VAL A 202 30.67 -21.81 9.67
N ASN A 203 29.72 -21.44 8.82
CA ASN A 203 28.92 -20.23 8.95
C ASN A 203 27.51 -20.50 8.45
N ASP A 204 26.52 -19.92 9.13
CA ASP A 204 25.13 -20.10 8.79
C ASP A 204 24.41 -18.74 8.87
N GLU A 205 24.23 -18.11 7.71
CA GLU A 205 23.53 -16.82 7.61
C GLU A 205 22.03 -16.96 7.86
N PHE A 206 21.48 -18.18 7.72
CA PHE A 206 20.06 -18.46 7.94
C PHE A 206 19.74 -18.85 9.39
N ALA A 207 20.74 -19.03 10.24
CA ALA A 207 20.54 -19.41 11.64
C ALA A 207 19.63 -18.42 12.38
N GLY A 208 18.73 -18.96 13.20
CA GLY A 208 17.75 -18.19 13.98
C GLY A 208 16.52 -17.73 13.17
N PRO A 209 15.58 -17.06 13.84
CA PRO A 209 14.36 -16.58 13.18
C PRO A 209 14.66 -15.54 12.11
N LYS A 210 14.11 -15.74 10.93
CA LYS A 210 14.17 -14.81 9.79
C LYS A 210 12.77 -14.55 9.26
N ASN A 211 12.51 -13.33 8.82
CA ASN A 211 11.28 -12.95 8.15
C ASN A 211 11.59 -12.56 6.71
N PHE A 212 10.60 -12.74 5.83
CA PHE A 212 10.66 -12.16 4.50
C PHE A 212 10.74 -10.64 4.61
N ASP A 213 11.58 -10.04 3.76
CA ASP A 213 11.71 -8.58 3.68
C ASP A 213 10.56 -7.92 2.91
N ASN A 214 10.73 -6.64 2.56
CA ASN A 214 9.74 -5.85 1.83
C ASN A 214 10.20 -5.51 0.41
N ASP A 215 11.31 -6.11 -0.07
CA ASP A 215 11.82 -5.91 -1.42
C ASP A 215 11.30 -7.01 -2.35
N ASN A 216 10.25 -6.69 -3.13
CA ASN A 216 9.68 -7.63 -4.10
C ASN A 216 10.40 -7.67 -5.45
N LYS A 217 11.54 -6.95 -5.60
CA LYS A 217 12.35 -6.93 -6.81
C LYS A 217 13.51 -7.93 -6.76
N THR A 218 13.97 -8.23 -5.54
CA THR A 218 15.16 -9.05 -5.31
C THR A 218 14.84 -10.15 -4.30
N ASP A 219 15.05 -11.41 -4.67
CA ASP A 219 14.90 -12.53 -3.73
C ASP A 219 15.97 -12.44 -2.64
N GLN A 220 15.58 -12.66 -1.37
CA GLN A 220 16.53 -12.73 -0.25
C GLN A 220 17.50 -13.90 -0.44
N GLN A 221 18.78 -13.67 -0.17
CA GLN A 221 19.84 -14.67 -0.30
C GLN A 221 20.47 -14.96 1.06
N PHE A 222 20.65 -16.24 1.39
CA PHE A 222 21.36 -16.70 2.56
C PHE A 222 22.37 -17.79 2.14
N VAL A 223 23.54 -17.77 2.72
CA VAL A 223 24.58 -18.78 2.44
C VAL A 223 24.88 -19.56 3.73
N VAL A 224 24.84 -20.88 3.61
CA VAL A 224 25.27 -21.81 4.65
C VAL A 224 26.58 -22.42 4.18
N THR A 225 27.66 -22.03 4.82
CA THR A 225 29.01 -22.50 4.49
C THR A 225 29.36 -23.73 5.33
N LEU A 226 29.67 -24.80 4.65
CA LEU A 226 30.12 -26.07 5.27
C LEU A 226 31.54 -26.39 4.88
N ARG A 227 32.17 -27.26 5.66
CA ARG A 227 33.45 -27.89 5.36
C ARG A 227 33.33 -29.39 5.47
N GLN A 228 34.27 -30.11 4.84
CA GLN A 228 34.36 -31.56 4.97
C GLN A 228 34.90 -31.93 6.35
N GLY A 229 34.11 -32.68 7.14
CA GLY A 229 34.56 -33.19 8.43
C GLY A 229 35.75 -34.17 8.26
N LYS A 230 36.66 -34.13 9.21
CA LYS A 230 37.85 -35.01 9.20
C LYS A 230 37.90 -35.81 10.48
N GLU A 231 38.10 -37.11 10.34
CA GLU A 231 38.33 -38.00 11.45
C GLU A 231 39.81 -38.44 11.50
N PRO A 232 40.40 -38.57 12.69
CA PRO A 232 41.74 -39.13 12.82
C PRO A 232 41.79 -40.58 12.32
N VAL A 233 42.78 -40.91 11.51
CA VAL A 233 43.07 -42.30 11.16
C VAL A 233 43.72 -42.96 12.34
N THR A 234 43.10 -44.00 12.93
CA THR A 234 43.58 -44.71 14.09
C THR A 234 44.13 -46.08 13.78
N ASP A 235 44.10 -46.51 12.51
CA ASP A 235 44.63 -47.81 12.10
C ASP A 235 46.17 -47.84 12.14
N PRO A 236 46.79 -48.61 13.05
CA PRO A 236 48.23 -48.69 13.17
C PRO A 236 48.93 -49.18 11.92
N ALA A 237 48.26 -49.99 11.10
CA ALA A 237 48.82 -50.49 9.84
C ALA A 237 48.99 -49.38 8.80
N LYS A 238 48.17 -48.29 8.85
CA LYS A 238 48.25 -47.12 7.97
C LYS A 238 49.19 -46.04 8.54
N LEU A 239 49.36 -45.99 9.86
CA LEU A 239 50.12 -44.93 10.52
C LEU A 239 51.59 -45.30 10.79
N ASN A 240 51.96 -46.62 10.82
CA ASN A 240 53.28 -47.10 11.12
C ASN A 240 53.92 -47.82 9.94
N SER A 241 55.16 -47.48 9.64
CA SER A 241 56.01 -48.23 8.67
C SER A 241 57.22 -48.81 9.40
N LYS A 242 57.44 -50.09 9.25
CA LYS A 242 58.63 -50.77 9.79
C LYS A 242 59.65 -51.04 8.69
N VAL A 243 60.81 -50.45 8.84
CA VAL A 243 61.95 -50.75 7.99
C VAL A 243 62.94 -51.65 8.76
N THR A 244 63.25 -52.81 8.21
CA THR A 244 64.21 -53.73 8.81
C THR A 244 65.48 -53.76 7.98
N ARG A 245 66.64 -53.51 8.59
CA ARG A 245 67.91 -53.64 7.99
C ARG A 245 68.49 -54.97 8.50
N THR A 246 68.78 -55.90 7.56
CA THR A 246 69.47 -57.13 7.91
C THR A 246 70.96 -57.00 7.48
N ILE A 247 71.87 -57.22 8.41
CA ILE A 247 73.32 -57.23 8.15
C ILE A 247 73.77 -58.64 8.29
N LYS A 248 74.35 -59.26 7.24
CA LYS A 248 75.00 -60.52 7.27
C LYS A 248 76.50 -60.32 7.40
N TYR A 249 77.07 -61.04 8.30
CA TYR A 249 78.51 -61.10 8.47
C TYR A 249 78.94 -62.44 7.97
N GLU A 250 79.81 -62.44 6.95
CA GLU A 250 80.34 -63.64 6.36
C GLU A 250 81.87 -63.58 6.44
N TYR A 251 82.54 -64.77 6.73
CA TYR A 251 83.99 -64.89 6.67
C TYR A 251 84.41 -64.87 5.21
N ALA A 252 85.36 -64.01 4.88
CA ALA A 252 85.99 -64.07 3.57
C ALA A 252 87.00 -65.27 3.60
N ASP A 253 86.48 -66.40 3.28
CA ASP A 253 87.37 -67.49 3.08
C ASP A 253 88.05 -67.37 1.71
N GLY A 254 89.27 -67.46 1.73
CA GLY A 254 90.13 -67.48 0.54
C GLY A 254 89.88 -68.65 -0.40
#